data_1b80006b0df3bfc3ea7972e9391b9aa7
#
_entry.id   1b80006b0df3bfc3ea7972e9391b9aa7
#
_cell.length_a   1.000
_cell.length_b   1.000
_cell.length_c   1.000
_cell.angle_alpha   90.00
_cell.angle_beta   90.00
_cell.angle_gamma   90.00
#
_symmetry.space_group_name_H-M   'P 1'
#
loop_
_entity.id
_entity.type
_entity.pdbx_description
1 polymer ?
#
loop_
_entity_poly.entity_id
_entity_poly.type
_entity_poly.pdbx_seq_one_letter_code
_entity_poly.pdbx_strand_id
1 'polypeptide(L)'
;MKAEIYLNGPISCGIDVTDKFEEYAGGIYSEKKAFPLINHEISVVGYGLDEATNTEYWIARNSWGTYWGERGYFRIQMHTDNLSIERDCTAGIPSFTPNKAQKTQFYQ
;
A
#
# COMPACT_ATOMS: atom_id res chain seq x y z
N MET A 1 -7.54 -7.24 5.52
CA MET A 1 -6.98 -6.39 4.45
C MET A 1 -7.45 -6.82 3.06
N LYS A 2 -7.26 -8.09 2.66
CA LYS A 2 -7.63 -8.55 1.31
C LYS A 2 -9.10 -8.29 0.97
N ALA A 3 -10.03 -8.63 1.87
CA ALA A 3 -11.46 -8.46 1.63
C ALA A 3 -11.82 -6.99 1.41
N GLU A 4 -11.24 -6.08 2.18
CA GLU A 4 -11.48 -4.65 2.04
C GLU A 4 -10.99 -4.13 0.70
N ILE A 5 -9.78 -4.53 0.29
CA ILE A 5 -9.21 -4.13 -0.99
C ILE A 5 -10.05 -4.66 -2.15
N TYR A 6 -10.47 -5.91 -2.07
CA TYR A 6 -11.31 -6.55 -3.08
C TYR A 6 -12.66 -5.87 -3.25
N LEU A 7 -13.31 -5.54 -2.14
CA LEU A 7 -14.67 -4.99 -2.14
C LEU A 7 -14.73 -3.49 -2.36
N ASN A 8 -13.79 -2.75 -1.78
CA ASN A 8 -13.89 -1.28 -1.69
C ASN A 8 -12.68 -0.54 -2.25
N GLY A 9 -11.66 -1.24 -2.75
CA GLY A 9 -10.47 -0.64 -3.33
C GLY A 9 -9.34 -0.40 -2.35
N PRO A 10 -8.39 0.49 -2.70
CA PRO A 10 -7.17 0.69 -1.91
C PRO A 10 -7.43 1.10 -0.47
N ILE A 11 -6.51 0.69 0.41
CA ILE A 11 -6.52 1.06 1.82
C ILE A 11 -5.23 1.81 2.18
N SER A 12 -5.30 2.65 3.19
CA SER A 12 -4.16 3.41 3.69
C SER A 12 -3.50 2.65 4.83
N CYS A 13 -2.20 2.40 4.73
CA CYS A 13 -1.45 1.67 5.75
C CYS A 13 -0.20 2.42 6.16
N GLY A 14 0.12 2.37 7.44
CA GLY A 14 1.38 2.84 7.96
C GLY A 14 2.50 1.85 7.69
N ILE A 15 3.70 2.33 7.53
CA ILE A 15 4.90 1.52 7.32
C ILE A 15 6.09 2.16 8.01
N ASP A 16 7.04 1.32 8.48
CA ASP A 16 8.31 1.79 9.01
C ASP A 16 9.34 1.82 7.87
N VAL A 17 9.61 3.00 7.35
CA VAL A 17 10.62 3.19 6.31
C VAL A 17 12.00 3.10 6.94
N THR A 18 12.82 2.21 6.39
CA THR A 18 14.22 2.03 6.75
C THR A 18 15.10 2.47 5.59
N ASP A 19 16.41 2.66 5.86
CA ASP A 19 17.37 2.96 4.80
C ASP A 19 17.39 1.87 3.73
N LYS A 20 17.27 0.61 4.14
CA LYS A 20 17.21 -0.52 3.24
C LYS A 20 15.97 -0.46 2.34
N PHE A 21 14.83 -0.10 2.89
CA PHE A 21 13.59 0.06 2.11
C PHE A 21 13.71 1.18 1.09
N GLU A 22 14.37 2.28 1.45
CA GLU A 22 14.57 3.39 0.50
C GLU A 22 15.35 2.96 -0.74
N GLU A 23 16.22 1.97 -0.62
CA GLU A 23 17.02 1.43 -1.73
C GLU A 23 16.30 0.36 -2.56
N TYR A 24 15.05 0.05 -2.23
CA TYR A 24 14.27 -0.95 -2.96
C TYR A 24 14.18 -0.60 -4.45
N ALA A 25 14.51 -1.57 -5.30
CA ALA A 25 14.51 -1.38 -6.75
C ALA A 25 13.56 -2.33 -7.48
N GLY A 26 13.01 -3.32 -6.80
CA GLY A 26 12.09 -4.28 -7.39
C GLY A 26 12.05 -5.60 -6.65
N GLY A 27 11.10 -6.46 -7.03
CA GLY A 27 10.89 -7.75 -6.41
C GLY A 27 9.98 -7.72 -5.20
N ILE A 28 9.84 -8.85 -4.53
CA ILE A 28 9.04 -8.96 -3.31
C ILE A 28 9.92 -8.67 -2.12
N TYR A 29 9.67 -7.53 -1.47
CA TYR A 29 10.47 -7.05 -0.35
C TYR A 29 10.11 -7.79 0.94
N SER A 30 11.11 -8.03 1.77
CA SER A 30 10.94 -8.61 3.09
C SER A 30 11.99 -8.03 4.04
N GLU A 31 11.53 -7.47 5.13
CA GLU A 31 12.41 -6.96 6.19
C GLU A 31 11.68 -6.99 7.51
N LYS A 32 12.28 -7.64 8.51
CA LYS A 32 11.78 -7.62 9.89
C LYS A 32 12.63 -6.70 10.73
N LYS A 33 11.98 -5.88 11.54
CA LYS A 33 12.64 -4.96 12.45
C LYS A 33 12.18 -5.25 13.88
N ALA A 34 13.12 -5.35 14.82
CA ALA A 34 12.84 -5.75 16.20
C ALA A 34 11.87 -4.80 16.91
N PHE A 35 12.02 -3.49 16.67
CA PHE A 35 11.17 -2.47 17.30
C PHE A 35 10.69 -1.51 16.20
N PRO A 36 9.70 -1.91 15.40
CA PRO A 36 9.23 -1.07 14.31
C PRO A 36 8.53 0.18 14.82
N LEU A 37 8.77 1.30 14.14
CA LEU A 37 8.12 2.57 14.39
C LEU A 37 7.57 3.10 13.07
N ILE A 38 6.25 3.15 12.95
CA ILE A 38 5.60 3.66 11.75
C ILE A 38 5.94 5.13 11.58
N ASN A 39 6.52 5.47 10.43
CA ASN A 39 6.97 6.83 10.11
C ASN A 39 6.51 7.31 8.73
N HIS A 40 5.74 6.54 8.01
CA HIS A 40 5.31 6.84 6.65
C HIS A 40 3.95 6.20 6.38
N GLU A 41 3.21 6.76 5.43
CA GLU A 41 1.91 6.25 5.01
C GLU A 41 1.93 5.92 3.53
N ILE A 42 1.37 4.75 3.17
CA ILE A 42 1.32 4.28 1.78
C ILE A 42 -0.09 3.76 1.48
N SER A 43 -0.35 3.50 0.21
CA SER A 43 -1.62 2.96 -0.25
C SER A 43 -1.43 1.52 -0.70
N VAL A 44 -2.08 0.57 -0.02
CA VAL A 44 -2.09 -0.83 -0.46
C VAL A 44 -3.21 -1.00 -1.47
N VAL A 45 -2.84 -1.28 -2.71
CA VAL A 45 -3.78 -1.26 -3.84
C VAL A 45 -4.17 -2.66 -4.31
N GLY A 46 -3.44 -3.68 -3.92
CA GLY A 46 -3.71 -5.04 -4.36
C GLY A 46 -2.88 -6.08 -3.63
N TYR A 47 -2.97 -7.29 -4.10
CA TYR A 47 -2.22 -8.43 -3.55
C TYR A 47 -2.03 -9.50 -4.62
N GLY A 48 -1.09 -10.39 -4.40
CA GLY A 48 -0.80 -11.46 -5.34
C GLY A 48 -0.10 -12.63 -4.69
N LEU A 49 0.18 -13.65 -5.50
CA LEU A 49 0.91 -14.84 -5.10
C LEU A 49 2.01 -15.12 -6.11
N ASP A 50 3.23 -15.23 -5.63
CA ASP A 50 4.35 -15.76 -6.41
C ASP A 50 4.33 -17.28 -6.28
N GLU A 51 3.88 -17.96 -7.31
CA GLU A 51 3.73 -19.43 -7.31
C GLU A 51 5.08 -20.15 -7.22
N ALA A 52 6.14 -19.57 -7.78
CA ALA A 52 7.47 -20.18 -7.77
C ALA A 52 8.01 -20.34 -6.36
N THR A 53 7.73 -19.39 -5.48
CA THR A 53 8.19 -19.40 -4.08
C THR A 53 7.06 -19.62 -3.09
N ASN A 54 5.82 -19.73 -3.57
CA ASN A 54 4.60 -19.80 -2.75
C ASN A 54 4.51 -18.66 -1.75
N THR A 55 4.87 -17.46 -2.20
CA THR A 55 4.90 -16.24 -1.37
C THR A 55 3.75 -15.33 -1.73
N GLU A 56 2.86 -15.06 -0.78
CA GLU A 56 1.84 -14.04 -0.93
C GLU A 56 2.43 -12.66 -0.62
N TYR A 57 1.97 -11.64 -1.34
CA TYR A 57 2.50 -10.29 -1.19
C TYR A 57 1.41 -9.22 -1.37
N TRP A 58 1.65 -8.07 -0.75
CA TRP A 58 0.88 -6.86 -0.99
C TRP A 58 1.49 -6.08 -2.14
N ILE A 59 0.65 -5.41 -2.90
CA ILE A 59 1.06 -4.42 -3.90
C ILE A 59 0.70 -3.06 -3.34
N ALA A 60 1.70 -2.20 -3.17
CA ALA A 60 1.50 -0.91 -2.55
C ALA A 60 2.07 0.22 -3.41
N ARG A 61 1.41 1.36 -3.35
CA ARG A 61 1.85 2.57 -4.02
C ARG A 61 2.53 3.48 -3.02
N ASN A 62 3.77 3.88 -3.36
CA ASN A 62 4.51 4.89 -2.63
C ASN A 62 4.31 6.28 -3.25
N SER A 63 4.85 7.31 -2.61
CA SER A 63 4.72 8.69 -3.05
C SER A 63 6.09 9.34 -3.33
N TRP A 64 7.08 8.53 -3.75
CA TRP A 64 8.45 9.00 -4.01
C TRP A 64 8.77 9.13 -5.50
N GLY A 65 7.75 9.03 -6.36
CA GLY A 65 7.91 9.17 -7.80
C GLY A 65 8.13 7.83 -8.50
N THR A 66 8.02 7.86 -9.83
CA THR A 66 8.06 6.65 -10.67
C THR A 66 9.45 6.07 -10.85
N TYR A 67 10.50 6.80 -10.47
CA TYR A 67 11.88 6.30 -10.54
C TYR A 67 12.24 5.40 -9.36
N TRP A 68 11.43 5.42 -8.30
CA TRP A 68 11.63 4.57 -7.14
C TRP A 68 10.88 3.26 -7.31
N GLY A 69 11.49 2.16 -6.85
CA GLY A 69 10.85 0.85 -6.83
C GLY A 69 10.42 0.36 -8.20
N GLU A 70 9.25 -0.24 -8.26
CA GLU A 70 8.63 -0.73 -9.49
C GLU A 70 7.68 0.33 -10.03
N ARG A 71 8.21 1.34 -10.68
CA ARG A 71 7.47 2.50 -11.23
C ARG A 71 6.65 3.23 -10.15
N GLY A 72 7.25 3.39 -8.98
CA GLY A 72 6.62 4.05 -7.84
C GLY A 72 5.88 3.10 -6.91
N TYR A 73 5.74 1.84 -7.29
CA TYR A 73 5.08 0.80 -6.50
C TYR A 73 6.10 -0.13 -5.88
N PHE A 74 5.67 -0.91 -4.89
CA PHE A 74 6.48 -1.98 -4.34
C PHE A 74 5.61 -3.18 -4.00
N ARG A 75 6.24 -4.35 -3.94
CA ARG A 75 5.61 -5.57 -3.48
C ARG A 75 6.29 -5.99 -2.19
N ILE A 76 5.52 -6.34 -1.19
CA ILE A 76 6.04 -6.70 0.13
C ILE A 76 5.35 -7.96 0.65
N GLN A 77 6.13 -8.87 1.20
CA GLN A 77 5.63 -10.16 1.69
C GLN A 77 4.57 -9.99 2.77
N MET A 78 3.49 -10.78 2.65
CA MET A 78 2.40 -10.86 3.61
C MET A 78 2.72 -11.72 4.83
N HIS A 79 1.86 -11.61 5.82
CA HIS A 79 1.69 -12.49 6.99
C HIS A 79 2.79 -12.40 8.04
N THR A 80 3.89 -11.74 7.78
CA THR A 80 4.99 -11.62 8.74
C THR A 80 5.21 -10.19 9.23
N ASP A 81 4.22 -9.33 9.00
CA ASP A 81 4.21 -7.92 9.45
C ASP A 81 5.50 -7.19 9.07
N ASN A 82 5.93 -7.37 7.82
CA ASN A 82 7.14 -6.72 7.32
C ASN A 82 6.99 -5.20 7.39
N LEU A 83 7.92 -4.54 8.09
CA LEU A 83 7.90 -3.10 8.33
C LEU A 83 6.57 -2.59 8.89
N SER A 84 5.85 -3.43 9.63
CA SER A 84 4.56 -3.14 10.27
C SER A 84 3.42 -2.81 9.30
N ILE A 85 3.53 -3.17 8.04
CA ILE A 85 2.54 -2.81 7.01
C ILE A 85 1.14 -3.37 7.28
N GLU A 86 1.04 -4.45 8.04
CA GLU A 86 -0.25 -5.10 8.35
C GLU A 86 -0.85 -4.66 9.68
N ARG A 87 -0.24 -3.69 10.35
CA ARG A 87 -0.58 -3.33 11.72
C ARG A 87 -1.54 -2.15 11.84
N ASP A 88 -1.38 -1.13 11.01
CA ASP A 88 -2.13 0.12 11.14
C ASP A 88 -2.67 0.55 9.79
N CYS A 89 -3.80 -0.05 9.40
CA CYS A 89 -4.46 0.23 8.14
C CYS A 89 -5.83 0.82 8.37
N THR A 90 -6.20 1.79 7.55
CA THR A 90 -7.54 2.37 7.55
C THR A 90 -8.16 2.27 6.17
N ALA A 91 -9.47 2.07 6.14
CA ALA A 91 -10.25 1.99 4.92
C ALA A 91 -11.45 2.91 5.05
N GLY A 92 -11.86 3.51 3.94
CA GLY A 92 -13.01 4.37 3.91
C GLY A 92 -13.80 4.17 2.63
N ILE A 93 -15.12 4.20 2.75
CA ILE A 93 -16.00 4.23 1.59
C ILE A 93 -16.41 5.69 1.42
N PRO A 94 -15.96 6.36 0.34
CA PRO A 94 -16.33 7.76 0.14
C PRO A 94 -17.83 7.87 -0.06
N SER A 95 -18.43 8.83 0.66
CA SER A 95 -19.84 9.18 0.52
C SER A 95 -19.90 10.58 -0.09
N PHE A 96 -20.64 10.71 -1.16
CA PHE A 96 -20.69 11.95 -1.90
C PHE A 96 -22.12 12.33 -2.25
N THR A 97 -22.58 13.45 -1.69
CA THR A 97 -23.88 14.05 -2.06
C THR A 97 -23.61 15.43 -2.64
N PRO A 98 -23.45 15.55 -3.97
CA PRO A 98 -23.06 16.83 -4.57
C PRO A 98 -24.20 17.85 -4.51
N ASN A 99 -23.87 19.09 -4.17
CA ASN A 99 -24.76 20.23 -4.37
C ASN A 99 -24.72 20.66 -5.84
N LYS A 100 -25.48 21.73 -6.19
CA LYS A 100 -25.53 22.19 -7.58
C LYS A 100 -24.15 22.59 -8.13
N ALA A 101 -23.33 23.25 -7.33
CA ALA A 101 -22.00 23.67 -7.75
C ALA A 101 -21.08 22.47 -8.01
N GLN A 102 -21.13 21.47 -7.14
CA GLN A 102 -20.37 20.23 -7.31
C GLN A 102 -20.78 19.46 -8.55
N LYS A 103 -22.10 19.38 -8.81
CA LYS A 103 -22.61 18.76 -10.03
C LYS A 103 -22.10 19.46 -11.28
N THR A 104 -22.06 20.77 -11.27
CA THR A 104 -21.53 21.56 -12.38
C THR A 104 -20.07 21.23 -12.65
N GLN A 105 -19.25 21.11 -11.60
CA GLN A 105 -17.84 20.76 -11.73
C GLN A 105 -17.62 19.39 -12.38
N PHE A 106 -18.47 18.42 -12.09
CA PHE A 106 -18.36 17.08 -12.67
C PHE A 106 -18.74 17.00 -14.15
N TYR A 107 -19.58 17.90 -14.63
CA TYR A 107 -20.10 17.86 -15.99
C TYR A 107 -19.51 18.91 -16.91
N GLN A 108 -18.54 19.65 -16.42
CA GLN A 108 -17.73 20.54 -17.24
C GLN A 108 -16.49 19.82 -17.76
#